data_8b8122f02ee3c7a9f2f7141802d0086c
#
_entry.id   8b8122f02ee3c7a9f2f7141802d0086c
#
_cell.length_a   1.000
_cell.length_b   1.000
_cell.length_c   1.000
_cell.angle_alpha   90.00
_cell.angle_beta   90.00
_cell.angle_gamma   90.00
#
_symmetry.space_group_name_H-M   'P 1'
#
loop_
_entity.id
_entity.type
_entity.pdbx_description
1 polymer ?
#
loop_
_entity_poly.entity_id
_entity_poly.type
_entity_poly.pdbx_seq_one_letter_code
_entity_poly.pdbx_strand_id
1 'polypeptide(L)'
;MADYRVSPSRILRVSELVHSPGTKAKVSVTLARGLLAAADQVAGETGRSALIERAVRRYLRQLVRRARHHRELALLDAHAARLNAAAGQALDDQAEPDAE
;
A
#
# COMPACT_ATOMS: atom_id res chain seq x y z
N MET A 1 -14.33 -14.16 -2.19
CA MET A 1 -14.04 -12.85 -2.72
C MET A 1 -12.65 -12.78 -3.30
N ALA A 2 -12.57 -12.22 -4.45
CA ALA A 2 -11.28 -12.16 -5.09
C ALA A 2 -10.39 -11.18 -4.37
N ASP A 3 -9.18 -11.61 -4.11
CA ASP A 3 -8.21 -10.74 -3.57
C ASP A 3 -7.69 -9.89 -4.67
N TYR A 4 -7.78 -8.63 -4.51
CA TYR A 4 -7.15 -7.74 -5.43
C TYR A 4 -5.68 -7.71 -5.12
N ARG A 5 -4.97 -8.61 -5.72
CA ARG A 5 -3.53 -8.61 -5.56
C ARG A 5 -2.94 -7.73 -6.63
N VAL A 6 -2.81 -6.49 -6.30
CA VAL A 6 -2.19 -5.56 -7.22
C VAL A 6 -0.72 -5.48 -6.89
N SER A 7 0.12 -5.53 -7.91
CA SER A 7 1.56 -5.45 -7.74
C SER A 7 1.94 -4.14 -7.03
N PRO A 8 2.82 -4.18 -6.03
CA PRO A 8 3.27 -2.94 -5.39
C PRO A 8 3.86 -1.94 -6.38
N SER A 9 4.53 -2.42 -7.40
CA SER A 9 5.08 -1.53 -8.42
C SER A 9 3.99 -0.78 -9.15
N ARG A 10 2.91 -1.47 -9.48
CA ARG A 10 1.78 -0.84 -10.17
C ARG A 10 1.14 0.20 -9.27
N ILE A 11 0.99 -0.11 -8.00
CA ILE A 11 0.39 0.81 -7.04
C ILE A 11 1.24 2.07 -6.91
N LEU A 12 2.55 1.92 -6.81
CA LEU A 12 3.44 3.07 -6.66
C LEU A 12 3.46 3.95 -7.89
N ARG A 13 3.24 3.38 -9.08
CA ARG A 13 3.20 4.16 -10.30
C ARG A 13 2.05 5.15 -10.34
N VAL A 14 0.94 4.81 -9.67
CA VAL A 14 -0.24 5.67 -9.72
C VAL A 14 -0.35 6.58 -8.50
N SER A 15 0.65 6.60 -7.64
CA SER A 15 0.59 7.38 -6.42
C SER A 15 0.36 8.87 -6.67
N GLU A 16 0.93 9.41 -7.73
CA GLU A 16 0.75 10.82 -8.06
C GLU A 16 -0.67 11.10 -8.50
N LEU A 17 -1.28 10.18 -9.23
CA LEU A 17 -2.65 10.33 -9.68
C LEU A 17 -3.62 10.38 -8.51
N VAL A 18 -3.33 9.65 -7.44
CA VAL A 18 -4.19 9.62 -6.27
C VAL A 18 -4.28 11.00 -5.63
N HIS A 19 -3.20 11.75 -5.67
CA HIS A 19 -3.15 13.07 -5.05
C HIS A 19 -3.46 14.21 -6.00
N SER A 20 -3.62 13.90 -7.28
CA SER A 20 -3.85 14.93 -8.26
C SER A 20 -5.28 15.45 -8.20
N PRO A 21 -5.47 16.77 -8.07
CA PRO A 21 -6.80 17.34 -8.18
C PRO A 21 -7.09 17.44 -9.67
N GLY A 22 -7.98 16.74 -10.16
CA GLY A 22 -8.29 16.76 -11.57
C GLY A 22 -9.71 17.15 -11.83
N THR A 23 -10.02 17.34 -13.10
CA THR A 23 -11.40 17.49 -13.52
C THR A 23 -12.09 16.17 -13.29
N LYS A 24 -13.37 16.23 -12.95
CA LYS A 24 -14.14 15.04 -12.66
C LYS A 24 -14.71 14.44 -13.93
N ALA A 25 -14.73 13.13 -13.97
CA ALA A 25 -15.32 12.39 -15.06
C ALA A 25 -16.46 11.55 -14.53
N LYS A 26 -17.48 11.39 -15.35
CA LYS A 26 -18.64 10.60 -14.95
C LYS A 26 -18.36 9.14 -15.25
N VAL A 27 -18.52 8.29 -14.25
CA VAL A 27 -18.34 6.85 -14.42
C VAL A 27 -19.49 6.13 -13.76
N SER A 28 -19.73 4.90 -14.20
CA SER A 28 -20.74 4.04 -13.59
C SER A 28 -20.05 2.90 -12.89
N VAL A 29 -20.52 2.59 -11.69
CA VAL A 29 -20.01 1.45 -10.94
C VAL A 29 -21.19 0.65 -10.42
N THR A 30 -20.97 -0.65 -10.25
CA THR A 30 -21.95 -1.55 -9.72
C THR A 30 -21.56 -1.88 -8.29
N LEU A 31 -22.48 -1.64 -7.36
CA LEU A 31 -22.24 -1.89 -5.94
C LEU A 31 -23.33 -2.79 -5.39
N ALA A 32 -23.01 -3.52 -4.34
CA ALA A 32 -24.01 -4.30 -3.63
C ALA A 32 -25.09 -3.36 -3.09
N ARG A 33 -26.32 -3.80 -3.10
CA ARG A 33 -27.44 -2.94 -2.69
C ARG A 33 -27.31 -2.46 -1.25
N GLY A 34 -26.91 -3.35 -0.35
CA GLY A 34 -26.73 -2.96 1.04
C GLY A 34 -25.65 -1.92 1.21
N LEU A 35 -24.58 -2.06 0.48
CA LEU A 35 -23.49 -1.09 0.52
C LEU A 35 -23.94 0.26 -0.04
N LEU A 36 -24.72 0.23 -1.10
CA LEU A 36 -25.25 1.45 -1.69
C LEU A 36 -26.18 2.17 -0.73
N ALA A 37 -27.05 1.43 -0.07
CA ALA A 37 -27.96 2.01 0.92
C ALA A 37 -27.18 2.61 2.08
N ALA A 38 -26.18 1.94 2.56
CA ALA A 38 -25.34 2.44 3.63
C ALA A 38 -24.62 3.72 3.21
N ALA A 39 -24.11 3.74 1.99
CA ALA A 39 -23.43 4.92 1.48
C ALA A 39 -24.35 6.11 1.41
N ASP A 40 -25.59 5.89 0.97
CA ASP A 40 -26.58 6.97 0.88
C ASP A 40 -26.91 7.54 2.25
N GLN A 41 -27.04 6.67 3.25
CA GLN A 41 -27.34 7.13 4.60
C GLN A 41 -26.17 7.92 5.20
N VAL A 42 -24.96 7.46 4.97
CA VAL A 42 -23.79 8.14 5.51
C VAL A 42 -23.53 9.45 4.78
N ALA A 43 -23.71 9.44 3.46
CA ALA A 43 -23.41 10.63 2.66
C ALA A 43 -24.36 11.78 2.95
N GLY A 44 -25.62 11.47 3.19
CA GLY A 44 -26.60 12.51 3.46
C GLY A 44 -26.64 13.54 2.34
N GLU A 45 -26.50 14.79 2.73
CA GLU A 45 -26.60 15.89 1.77
C GLU A 45 -25.37 16.03 0.88
N THR A 46 -24.22 15.54 1.31
CA THR A 46 -23.02 15.65 0.50
C THR A 46 -23.10 14.81 -0.76
N GLY A 47 -23.96 13.80 -0.72
CA GLY A 47 -24.19 13.01 -1.91
C GLY A 47 -23.28 11.80 -2.03
N ARG A 48 -23.79 10.83 -2.75
CA ARG A 48 -23.16 9.54 -2.94
C ARG A 48 -21.83 9.66 -3.65
N SER A 49 -21.77 10.48 -4.69
CA SER A 49 -20.56 10.61 -5.49
C SER A 49 -19.36 11.11 -4.68
N ALA A 50 -19.61 12.11 -3.83
CA ALA A 50 -18.55 12.66 -2.99
C ALA A 50 -18.04 11.62 -2.00
N LEU A 51 -18.94 10.84 -1.43
CA LEU A 51 -18.56 9.79 -0.50
C LEU A 51 -17.73 8.71 -1.20
N ILE A 52 -18.16 8.30 -2.39
CA ILE A 52 -17.47 7.27 -3.14
C ILE A 52 -16.08 7.77 -3.55
N GLU A 53 -15.99 9.01 -3.99
CA GLU A 53 -14.68 9.57 -4.36
C GLU A 53 -13.73 9.56 -3.16
N ARG A 54 -14.21 9.98 -1.99
CA ARG A 54 -13.39 9.96 -0.78
C ARG A 54 -12.97 8.55 -0.41
N ALA A 55 -13.89 7.61 -0.53
CA ALA A 55 -13.61 6.23 -0.18
C ALA A 55 -12.55 5.63 -1.11
N VAL A 56 -12.70 5.87 -2.41
CA VAL A 56 -11.74 5.38 -3.39
C VAL A 56 -10.37 6.01 -3.16
N ARG A 57 -10.33 7.31 -2.95
CA ARG A 57 -9.08 8.02 -2.72
C ARG A 57 -8.38 7.50 -1.46
N ARG A 58 -9.16 7.33 -0.40
CA ARG A 58 -8.61 6.82 0.86
C ARG A 58 -8.07 5.41 0.71
N TYR A 59 -8.82 4.56 0.01
CA TYR A 59 -8.38 3.18 -0.20
C TYR A 59 -7.11 3.13 -1.05
N LEU A 60 -7.04 3.93 -2.11
CA LEU A 60 -5.86 3.98 -2.94
C LEU A 60 -4.65 4.51 -2.16
N ARG A 61 -4.86 5.50 -1.30
CA ARG A 61 -3.78 5.99 -0.43
C ARG A 61 -3.27 4.89 0.49
N GLN A 62 -4.17 4.09 1.02
CA GLN A 62 -3.78 2.96 1.86
C GLN A 62 -2.96 1.95 1.07
N LEU A 63 -3.37 1.66 -0.15
CA LEU A 63 -2.63 0.75 -1.00
C LEU A 63 -1.23 1.27 -1.30
N VAL A 64 -1.12 2.57 -1.59
CA VAL A 64 0.17 3.19 -1.84
C VAL A 64 1.06 3.09 -0.60
N ARG A 65 0.48 3.39 0.56
CA ARG A 65 1.23 3.33 1.82
C ARG A 65 1.71 1.92 2.12
N ARG A 66 0.86 0.94 1.89
CA ARG A 66 1.24 -0.47 2.09
C ARG A 66 2.32 -0.90 1.12
N ALA A 67 2.22 -0.45 -0.13
CA ALA A 67 3.21 -0.80 -1.13
C ALA A 67 4.57 -0.21 -0.80
N ARG A 68 4.60 1.04 -0.34
CA ARG A 68 5.84 1.67 0.10
C ARG A 68 6.42 0.96 1.31
N HIS A 69 5.58 0.65 2.28
CA HIS A 69 6.02 -0.05 3.48
C HIS A 69 6.60 -1.41 3.12
N HIS A 70 5.92 -2.14 2.26
CA HIS A 70 6.39 -3.43 1.81
C HIS A 70 7.75 -3.32 1.11
N ARG A 71 7.89 -2.30 0.28
CA ARG A 71 9.16 -2.06 -0.43
C ARG A 71 10.27 -1.71 0.55
N GLU A 72 9.96 -0.88 1.55
CA GLU A 72 10.93 -0.52 2.57
C GLU A 72 11.38 -1.72 3.38
N LEU A 73 10.44 -2.58 3.76
CA LEU A 73 10.77 -3.79 4.49
C LEU A 73 11.67 -4.71 3.66
N ALA A 74 11.38 -4.84 2.38
CA ALA A 74 12.20 -5.66 1.50
C ALA A 74 13.62 -5.13 1.41
N LEU A 75 13.76 -3.80 1.32
CA LEU A 75 15.08 -3.17 1.27
C LEU A 75 15.82 -3.36 2.59
N LEU A 76 15.13 -3.23 3.70
CA LEU A 76 15.74 -3.43 5.01
C LEU A 76 16.16 -4.88 5.21
N ASP A 77 15.35 -5.82 4.76
CA ASP A 77 15.68 -7.23 4.85
C ASP A 77 16.92 -7.55 4.01
N ALA A 78 17.01 -7.00 2.81
CA ALA A 78 18.15 -7.19 1.97
C ALA A 78 19.41 -6.60 2.60
N HIS A 79 19.28 -5.42 3.20
CA HIS A 79 20.39 -4.77 3.86
C HIS A 79 20.82 -5.56 5.09
N ALA A 80 19.87 -6.02 5.88
CA ALA A 80 20.17 -6.83 7.06
C ALA A 80 20.86 -8.13 6.67
N ALA A 81 20.42 -8.75 5.60
CA ALA A 81 21.04 -9.99 5.13
C ALA A 81 22.49 -9.74 4.73
N ARG A 82 22.76 -8.62 4.07
CA ARG A 82 24.14 -8.29 3.70
C ARG A 82 25.00 -8.00 4.92
N LEU A 83 24.45 -7.30 5.89
CA LEU A 83 25.17 -7.02 7.12
C LEU A 83 25.47 -8.28 7.90
N ASN A 84 24.49 -9.18 7.97
CA ASN A 84 24.68 -10.44 8.66
C ASN A 84 25.74 -11.30 7.97
N ALA A 85 25.74 -11.31 6.66
CA ALA A 85 26.74 -12.05 5.91
C ALA A 85 28.12 -11.49 6.16
N ALA A 86 28.25 -10.17 6.15
CA ALA A 86 29.53 -9.52 6.41
C ALA A 86 30.00 -9.77 7.84
N ALA A 87 29.08 -9.72 8.79
CA ALA A 87 29.40 -9.98 10.18
C ALA A 87 29.84 -11.43 10.38
N GLY A 88 29.16 -12.35 9.70
CA GLY A 88 29.54 -13.75 9.76
C GLY A 88 30.92 -14.00 9.21
N GLN A 89 31.24 -13.35 8.10
CA GLN A 89 32.58 -13.47 7.53
C GLN A 89 33.64 -12.88 8.44
N ALA A 90 33.32 -11.75 9.05
CA ALA A 90 34.28 -11.12 9.96
C ALA A 90 34.54 -12.01 11.18
N LEU A 91 33.52 -12.65 11.68
CA LEU A 91 33.69 -13.54 12.80
C LEU A 91 34.48 -14.76 12.41
N ASP A 92 34.27 -15.30 11.23
CA ASP A 92 35.04 -16.44 10.76
C ASP A 92 36.50 -16.05 10.58
N ASP A 93 36.74 -14.86 10.07
CA ASP A 93 38.12 -14.42 9.88
C ASP A 93 38.80 -14.24 11.22
N GLN A 94 38.14 -13.73 12.19
CA GLN A 94 38.71 -13.53 13.47
C GLN A 94 38.83 -14.82 14.22
N ALA A 95 38.14 -15.75 13.80
CA ALA A 95 38.26 -17.01 14.32
C ALA A 95 38.51 -17.06 15.69
N GLU A 96 38.01 -16.46 16.33
CA GLU A 96 38.31 -16.34 17.47
C GLU A 96 37.93 -17.27 18.27
N PRO A 97 38.39 -17.86 18.59
CA PRO A 97 38.08 -18.92 19.19
C PRO A 97 37.76 -18.68 20.49
N ASP A 98 37.85 -18.12 20.96
CA ASP A 98 37.61 -17.89 22.12
C ASP A 98 36.61 -17.87 22.55
N ALA A 99 36.24 -18.08 22.28
CA ALA A 99 35.22 -18.08 22.53
C ALA A 99 35.00 -18.61 23.67
N GLU A 100 35.18 -18.66 24.31
CA GLU A 100 34.79 -19.08 25.28
C GLU A 100 33.84 -19.10 25.53
#